data_6854284d39f7a63be3af467c6c8f99d1
#
_entry.id   6854284d39f7a63be3af467c6c8f99d1
#
_cell.length_a   1.000
_cell.length_b   1.000
_cell.length_c   1.000
_cell.angle_alpha   90.00
_cell.angle_beta   90.00
_cell.angle_gamma   90.00
#
_symmetry.space_group_name_H-M   'P 1'
#
loop_
_entity.id
_entity.type
_entity.pdbx_description
1 polymer ?
#
loop_
_entity_poly.entity_id
_entity_poly.type
_entity_poly.pdbx_seq_one_letter_code
_entity_poly.pdbx_strand_id
1 'polypeptide(L)'
;MASALGSSKYAKVDIVKKISKNTKRGTRSSTKSHDIKGKVTNFRYYESLYSPVTTALLVYIDAGDSLKSTIPIKGNERLNFKIESKYGTLDFSKQGASMLINSVPEAGKESNREAVVLPLISSYELKDKKEQIFKKYNNLTVDDSVRRICQKILKAPKDRIFVDSCKNVYDFRGSGKNPIELILKLCKKAVPVKGDPGYFFYETQKGFNFKSVSVLVSQKSKATYTYTGMFRAQDEGNDYKIMLAPKFTKDQDIMQAVTSGTYVSRNIFFNPQNAEYIEKIYKISEQGKIEKTLGKDLDIDEDLEESITRTNMHVLDVGSLKTGVSDAVNNSPLEWQAKSTMRYNTLHTQQLEIQVPCNLSLVAGDVITVEIENLNAEKCNEGINKHQSGKYLILHLCHSFSANESITSLTLVRDTYGLHTGTK
;
A
#
# COMPACT_ATOMS: atom_id res chain seq x y z
N MET A 1 -20.30 -28.91 -14.71
CA MET A 1 -20.30 -27.43 -14.68
C MET A 1 -18.85 -27.00 -14.52
N ALA A 2 -18.27 -26.39 -15.55
CA ALA A 2 -16.91 -25.86 -15.45
C ALA A 2 -16.89 -24.83 -14.32
N SER A 3 -16.01 -25.01 -13.34
CA SER A 3 -15.82 -24.00 -12.28
C SER A 3 -15.31 -22.73 -12.96
N ALA A 4 -16.08 -21.64 -12.85
CA ALA A 4 -15.64 -20.35 -13.36
C ALA A 4 -14.28 -19.99 -12.74
N LEU A 5 -13.37 -19.51 -13.57
CA LEU A 5 -12.02 -19.11 -13.17
C LEU A 5 -12.09 -18.16 -11.98
N GLY A 6 -11.33 -18.47 -10.93
CA GLY A 6 -11.29 -17.63 -9.75
C GLY A 6 -12.62 -17.54 -8.99
N SER A 7 -13.49 -18.57 -9.04
CA SER A 7 -14.80 -18.54 -8.41
C SER A 7 -14.71 -18.07 -6.96
N SER A 8 -15.41 -17.00 -6.65
CA SER A 8 -15.57 -16.47 -5.32
C SER A 8 -17.05 -16.52 -4.90
N LYS A 9 -17.28 -16.65 -3.61
CA LYS A 9 -18.61 -16.70 -3.02
C LYS A 9 -18.77 -15.58 -2.01
N TYR A 10 -19.81 -14.76 -2.19
CA TYR A 10 -20.24 -13.85 -1.13
C TYR A 10 -20.83 -14.68 0.01
N ALA A 11 -20.09 -14.84 1.10
CA ALA A 11 -20.58 -15.53 2.28
C ALA A 11 -21.51 -14.63 3.09
N LYS A 12 -21.20 -13.32 3.19
CA LYS A 12 -21.97 -12.33 3.92
C LYS A 12 -21.82 -10.94 3.31
N VAL A 13 -22.90 -10.17 3.15
CA VAL A 13 -22.86 -8.75 2.79
C VAL A 13 -24.03 -8.03 3.47
N ASP A 14 -23.77 -7.39 4.61
CA ASP A 14 -24.79 -6.70 5.41
C ASP A 14 -24.48 -5.23 5.56
N ILE A 15 -25.49 -4.39 5.37
CA ILE A 15 -25.45 -2.98 5.80
C ILE A 15 -25.93 -2.91 7.24
N VAL A 16 -25.07 -2.36 8.10
CA VAL A 16 -25.33 -2.28 9.55
C VAL A 16 -25.48 -0.82 9.96
N LYS A 17 -26.66 -0.47 10.44
CA LYS A 17 -27.00 0.86 10.92
C LYS A 17 -27.16 0.88 12.44
N LYS A 18 -26.48 1.80 13.12
CA LYS A 18 -26.72 2.10 14.53
C LYS A 18 -27.88 3.07 14.65
N ILE A 19 -28.93 2.68 15.35
CA ILE A 19 -30.07 3.53 15.66
C ILE A 19 -29.95 3.92 17.13
N SER A 20 -29.78 5.20 17.37
CA SER A 20 -29.76 5.76 18.72
C SER A 20 -31.15 6.35 19.02
N LYS A 21 -31.83 5.84 20.04
CA LYS A 21 -33.08 6.40 20.54
C LYS A 21 -32.84 7.05 21.89
N ASN A 22 -33.06 8.35 21.98
CA ASN A 22 -33.08 9.04 23.25
C ASN A 22 -34.36 8.68 23.99
N THR A 23 -34.22 8.06 25.14
CA THR A 23 -35.31 7.76 26.04
C THR A 23 -35.15 8.60 27.32
N LYS A 24 -36.23 8.85 28.06
CA LYS A 24 -36.17 9.57 29.36
C LYS A 24 -35.21 8.95 30.39
N ARG A 25 -34.72 7.72 30.15
CA ARG A 25 -33.74 7.00 30.99
C ARG A 25 -32.34 6.88 30.43
N GLY A 26 -32.01 7.61 29.32
CA GLY A 26 -30.72 7.56 28.66
C GLY A 26 -30.80 7.14 27.19
N THR A 27 -29.67 7.17 26.50
CA THR A 27 -29.58 6.81 25.09
C THR A 27 -29.45 5.28 24.92
N ARG A 28 -30.46 4.61 24.38
CA ARG A 28 -30.37 3.22 23.96
C ARG A 28 -29.95 3.14 22.49
N SER A 29 -28.84 2.47 22.21
CA SER A 29 -28.43 2.16 20.86
C SER A 29 -28.87 0.75 20.47
N SER A 30 -29.57 0.63 19.37
CA SER A 30 -29.88 -0.65 18.73
C SER A 30 -29.18 -0.69 17.36
N THR A 31 -28.81 -1.90 16.94
CA THR A 31 -28.17 -2.11 15.63
C THR A 31 -29.14 -2.87 14.75
N LYS A 32 -29.47 -2.32 13.59
CA LYS A 32 -30.19 -3.03 12.54
C LYS A 32 -29.22 -3.47 11.46
N SER A 33 -29.30 -4.72 11.05
CA SER A 33 -28.53 -5.33 9.96
C SER A 33 -29.47 -5.75 8.85
N HIS A 34 -29.09 -5.45 7.62
CA HIS A 34 -29.87 -5.82 6.44
C HIS A 34 -28.96 -6.53 5.43
N ASP A 35 -29.33 -7.74 5.08
CA ASP A 35 -28.62 -8.53 4.08
C ASP A 35 -28.93 -8.00 2.68
N ILE A 36 -27.88 -7.67 1.93
CA ILE A 36 -27.96 -7.23 0.54
C ILE A 36 -27.22 -8.17 -0.41
N LYS A 37 -26.78 -9.33 0.07
CA LYS A 37 -25.97 -10.29 -0.68
C LYS A 37 -26.53 -10.60 -2.07
N GLY A 38 -27.85 -10.84 -2.18
CA GLY A 38 -28.51 -11.18 -3.44
C GLY A 38 -28.68 -10.00 -4.42
N LYS A 39 -28.39 -8.77 -4.00
CA LYS A 39 -28.51 -7.55 -4.81
C LYS A 39 -27.17 -7.04 -5.34
N VAL A 40 -26.05 -7.55 -4.81
CA VAL A 40 -24.70 -7.11 -5.19
C VAL A 40 -24.36 -7.60 -6.59
N THR A 41 -24.00 -6.67 -7.46
CA THR A 41 -23.57 -6.96 -8.84
C THR A 41 -22.07 -6.90 -9.01
N ASN A 42 -21.42 -5.96 -8.33
CA ASN A 42 -19.97 -5.78 -8.42
C ASN A 42 -19.42 -5.31 -7.06
N PHE A 43 -18.30 -5.86 -6.69
CA PHE A 43 -17.54 -5.40 -5.53
C PHE A 43 -16.07 -5.32 -5.88
N ARG A 44 -15.44 -4.19 -5.58
CA ARG A 44 -14.00 -3.98 -5.79
C ARG A 44 -13.36 -3.56 -4.50
N TYR A 45 -12.28 -4.23 -4.12
CA TYR A 45 -11.50 -3.92 -2.93
C TYR A 45 -10.09 -3.53 -3.31
N TYR A 46 -9.58 -2.44 -2.76
CA TYR A 46 -8.30 -1.84 -3.12
C TYR A 46 -7.35 -1.77 -1.94
N GLU A 47 -6.10 -2.16 -2.19
CA GLU A 47 -4.95 -1.93 -1.32
C GLU A 47 -3.83 -1.25 -2.10
N SER A 48 -3.04 -0.41 -1.42
CA SER A 48 -1.91 0.28 -2.03
C SER A 48 -0.84 0.60 -1.00
N LEU A 49 0.43 0.51 -1.36
CA LEU A 49 1.55 0.98 -0.53
C LEU A 49 1.50 2.50 -0.27
N TYR A 50 0.88 3.26 -1.19
CA TYR A 50 0.74 4.71 -1.08
C TYR A 50 -0.52 5.16 -0.35
N SER A 51 -1.46 4.26 -0.12
CA SER A 51 -2.68 4.57 0.61
C SER A 51 -2.58 4.10 2.06
N PRO A 52 -2.65 5.01 3.03
CA PRO A 52 -2.58 4.65 4.44
C PRO A 52 -3.81 3.86 4.93
N VAL A 53 -4.89 3.84 4.12
CA VAL A 53 -6.14 3.15 4.43
C VAL A 53 -6.68 2.40 3.21
N THR A 54 -7.39 1.32 3.47
CA THR A 54 -8.05 0.52 2.43
C THR A 54 -9.35 1.17 1.99
N THR A 55 -9.69 1.00 0.72
CA THR A 55 -10.94 1.49 0.12
C THR A 55 -11.63 0.36 -0.63
N ALA A 56 -12.94 0.49 -0.84
CA ALA A 56 -13.69 -0.43 -1.67
C ALA A 56 -14.84 0.28 -2.39
N LEU A 57 -15.37 -0.37 -3.42
CA LEU A 57 -16.53 0.08 -4.17
C LEU A 57 -17.52 -1.06 -4.24
N LEU A 58 -18.73 -0.83 -3.76
CA LEU A 58 -19.85 -1.77 -3.83
C LEU A 58 -20.89 -1.24 -4.81
N VAL A 59 -21.30 -2.06 -5.76
CA VAL A 59 -22.42 -1.78 -6.68
C VAL A 59 -23.52 -2.80 -6.43
N TYR A 60 -24.73 -2.33 -6.17
CA TYR A 60 -25.89 -3.18 -6.05
C TYR A 60 -27.09 -2.62 -6.82
N ILE A 61 -28.01 -3.50 -7.17
CA ILE A 61 -29.25 -3.11 -7.84
C ILE A 61 -30.38 -3.10 -6.83
N ASP A 62 -31.06 -1.96 -6.70
CA ASP A 62 -32.31 -1.84 -5.93
C ASP A 62 -33.50 -1.82 -6.86
N ALA A 63 -34.35 -2.85 -6.78
CA ALA A 63 -35.57 -2.94 -7.54
C ALA A 63 -36.74 -2.43 -6.69
N GLY A 64 -37.49 -1.46 -7.22
CA GLY A 64 -38.68 -0.91 -6.56
C GLY A 64 -38.37 -0.15 -5.25
N ASP A 65 -37.22 0.55 -5.14
CA ASP A 65 -36.80 1.32 -3.98
C ASP A 65 -36.88 0.55 -2.63
N SER A 66 -36.78 -0.78 -2.67
CA SER A 66 -37.04 -1.64 -1.52
C SER A 66 -36.05 -1.46 -0.39
N LEU A 67 -34.81 -1.15 -0.72
CA LEU A 67 -33.76 -0.91 0.29
C LEU A 67 -33.80 0.53 0.80
N LYS A 68 -33.97 1.51 -0.08
CA LYS A 68 -34.05 2.94 0.28
C LYS A 68 -35.20 3.25 1.22
N SER A 69 -36.39 2.61 0.99
CA SER A 69 -37.54 2.77 1.85
C SER A 69 -37.35 2.13 3.23
N THR A 70 -36.63 1.00 3.28
CA THR A 70 -36.39 0.26 4.52
C THR A 70 -35.24 0.83 5.35
N ILE A 71 -34.17 1.27 4.67
CA ILE A 71 -32.99 1.87 5.29
C ILE A 71 -32.57 3.08 4.48
N PRO A 72 -32.89 4.29 4.93
CA PRO A 72 -32.27 5.48 4.33
C PRO A 72 -30.78 5.46 4.61
N ILE A 73 -29.98 5.13 3.61
CA ILE A 73 -28.51 5.20 3.66
C ILE A 73 -28.13 6.67 3.60
N LYS A 74 -27.45 7.15 4.63
CA LYS A 74 -27.04 8.58 4.76
C LYS A 74 -25.53 8.79 4.74
N GLY A 75 -24.76 7.71 4.72
CA GLY A 75 -23.32 7.69 4.98
C GLY A 75 -23.01 7.28 6.44
N ASN A 76 -21.80 6.80 6.67
CA ASN A 76 -21.32 6.29 7.96
C ASN A 76 -22.01 4.99 8.46
N GLU A 77 -22.89 4.38 7.68
CA GLU A 77 -23.30 3.01 7.93
C GLU A 77 -22.12 2.06 7.71
N ARG A 78 -22.12 0.95 8.46
CA ARG A 78 -21.08 -0.06 8.32
C ARG A 78 -21.48 -1.11 7.32
N LEU A 79 -20.56 -1.47 6.44
CA LEU A 79 -20.67 -2.65 5.61
C LEU A 79 -19.84 -3.77 6.26
N ASN A 80 -20.53 -4.85 6.64
CA ASN A 80 -19.90 -6.10 7.05
C ASN A 80 -19.98 -7.05 5.87
N PHE A 81 -18.84 -7.50 5.37
CA PHE A 81 -18.81 -8.45 4.26
C PHE A 81 -17.76 -9.54 4.49
N LYS A 82 -18.05 -10.69 3.92
CA LYS A 82 -17.16 -11.83 3.88
C LYS A 82 -17.26 -12.47 2.50
N ILE A 83 -16.12 -12.56 1.83
CA ILE A 83 -15.98 -13.17 0.51
C ILE A 83 -14.98 -14.31 0.65
N GLU A 84 -15.34 -15.47 0.15
CA GLU A 84 -14.52 -16.68 0.18
C GLU A 84 -14.11 -17.05 -1.25
N SER A 85 -12.86 -17.38 -1.45
CA SER A 85 -12.29 -17.88 -2.70
C SER A 85 -11.44 -19.12 -2.41
N LYS A 86 -11.04 -19.85 -3.45
CA LYS A 86 -10.13 -20.99 -3.33
C LYS A 86 -8.84 -20.66 -2.57
N TYR A 87 -8.30 -19.46 -2.75
CA TYR A 87 -7.03 -19.00 -2.20
C TYR A 87 -7.17 -17.96 -1.10
N GLY A 88 -8.16 -18.09 -0.24
CA GLY A 88 -8.29 -17.25 0.94
C GLY A 88 -9.67 -16.65 1.14
N THR A 89 -9.76 -15.82 2.16
CA THR A 89 -11.01 -15.18 2.59
C THR A 89 -10.76 -13.70 2.86
N LEU A 90 -11.59 -12.86 2.30
CA LEU A 90 -11.66 -11.44 2.60
C LEU A 90 -12.77 -11.22 3.63
N ASP A 91 -12.42 -10.95 4.89
CA ASP A 91 -13.36 -10.89 6.01
C ASP A 91 -13.31 -9.52 6.71
N PHE A 92 -14.32 -8.69 6.46
CA PHE A 92 -14.57 -7.41 7.11
C PHE A 92 -15.85 -7.44 7.98
N SER A 93 -16.27 -8.62 8.42
CA SER A 93 -17.40 -8.79 9.32
C SER A 93 -17.03 -8.62 10.79
N LYS A 94 -15.74 -8.69 11.13
CA LYS A 94 -15.24 -8.61 12.51
C LYS A 94 -15.21 -7.17 13.02
N GLN A 95 -15.47 -7.00 14.29
CA GLN A 95 -15.42 -5.70 14.95
C GLN A 95 -14.00 -5.12 14.86
N GLY A 96 -13.88 -3.89 14.36
CA GLY A 96 -12.60 -3.21 14.13
C GLY A 96 -12.07 -3.28 12.69
N ALA A 97 -12.58 -4.20 11.86
CA ALA A 97 -12.20 -4.32 10.45
C ALA A 97 -13.29 -3.87 9.47
N SER A 98 -14.48 -3.48 9.96
CA SER A 98 -15.60 -3.08 9.10
C SER A 98 -15.29 -1.83 8.27
N MET A 99 -15.76 -1.80 7.03
CA MET A 99 -15.72 -0.61 6.19
C MET A 99 -16.95 0.27 6.43
N LEU A 100 -16.80 1.58 6.16
CA LEU A 100 -17.84 2.57 6.29
C LEU A 100 -18.28 3.06 4.92
N ILE A 101 -19.57 3.30 4.75
CA ILE A 101 -20.09 3.99 3.57
C ILE A 101 -19.69 5.45 3.67
N ASN A 102 -18.84 5.90 2.74
CA ASN A 102 -18.30 7.27 2.73
C ASN A 102 -19.32 8.27 2.17
N SER A 103 -19.93 7.92 1.06
CA SER A 103 -20.90 8.77 0.38
C SER A 103 -21.93 7.90 -0.35
N VAL A 104 -23.03 8.51 -0.69
CA VAL A 104 -24.08 7.87 -1.51
C VAL A 104 -24.27 8.78 -2.72
N PRO A 105 -23.50 8.58 -3.80
CA PRO A 105 -23.67 9.34 -5.02
C PRO A 105 -25.02 9.04 -5.66
N GLU A 106 -25.49 9.95 -6.49
CA GLU A 106 -26.71 9.73 -7.27
C GLU A 106 -26.56 8.47 -8.14
N ALA A 107 -27.57 7.63 -8.11
CA ALA A 107 -27.59 6.39 -8.86
C ALA A 107 -28.32 6.58 -10.19
N GLY A 108 -27.84 5.87 -11.20
CA GLY A 108 -28.55 5.80 -12.47
C GLY A 108 -29.89 5.06 -12.31
N LYS A 109 -31.02 5.73 -12.62
CA LYS A 109 -32.34 5.13 -12.63
C LYS A 109 -32.71 4.69 -14.03
N GLU A 110 -33.05 3.45 -14.17
CA GLU A 110 -33.58 2.90 -15.41
C GLU A 110 -34.88 2.15 -15.10
N SER A 111 -35.98 2.74 -15.52
CA SER A 111 -37.34 2.21 -15.27
C SER A 111 -37.59 1.91 -13.77
N ASN A 112 -37.75 0.66 -13.37
CA ASN A 112 -38.03 0.19 -12.01
C ASN A 112 -36.78 -0.29 -11.26
N ARG A 113 -35.58 -0.08 -11.80
CA ARG A 113 -34.29 -0.51 -11.20
C ARG A 113 -33.36 0.67 -11.03
N GLU A 114 -32.68 0.69 -9.93
CA GLU A 114 -31.66 1.68 -9.64
C GLU A 114 -30.33 0.97 -9.33
N ALA A 115 -29.28 1.33 -10.07
CA ALA A 115 -27.93 0.88 -9.76
C ALA A 115 -27.31 1.86 -8.76
N VAL A 116 -27.06 1.42 -7.54
CA VAL A 116 -26.48 2.23 -6.47
C VAL A 116 -25.02 1.88 -6.30
N VAL A 117 -24.17 2.90 -6.35
CA VAL A 117 -22.73 2.78 -6.13
C VAL A 117 -22.39 3.30 -4.74
N LEU A 118 -21.79 2.48 -3.90
CA LEU A 118 -21.37 2.85 -2.54
C LEU A 118 -19.83 2.84 -2.43
N PRO A 119 -19.19 4.01 -2.42
CA PRO A 119 -17.79 4.13 -2.04
C PRO A 119 -17.62 3.83 -0.55
N LEU A 120 -16.69 2.95 -0.25
CA LEU A 120 -16.38 2.46 1.09
C LEU A 120 -14.97 2.84 1.49
N ILE A 121 -14.80 3.17 2.76
CA ILE A 121 -13.51 3.48 3.36
C ILE A 121 -13.29 2.67 4.63
N SER A 122 -12.04 2.46 5.00
CA SER A 122 -11.69 1.86 6.28
C SER A 122 -12.26 2.68 7.45
N SER A 123 -12.73 1.99 8.49
CA SER A 123 -13.22 2.66 9.71
C SER A 123 -12.13 3.47 10.43
N TYR A 124 -10.86 3.21 10.12
CA TYR A 124 -9.73 3.95 10.69
C TYR A 124 -9.59 5.36 10.12
N GLU A 125 -10.00 5.59 8.87
CA GLU A 125 -10.03 6.94 8.28
C GLU A 125 -10.94 7.89 9.07
N LEU A 126 -12.14 7.42 9.45
CA LEU A 126 -13.04 8.22 10.27
C LEU A 126 -12.45 8.54 11.65
N LYS A 127 -11.72 7.59 12.24
CA LYS A 127 -11.04 7.82 13.53
C LYS A 127 -9.91 8.83 13.37
N ASP A 128 -9.14 8.73 12.28
CA ASP A 128 -8.09 9.67 11.95
C ASP A 128 -8.61 11.10 11.85
N LYS A 129 -9.67 11.33 11.07
CA LYS A 129 -10.24 12.67 10.88
C LYS A 129 -10.86 13.29 12.14
N LYS A 130 -11.25 12.46 13.12
CA LYS A 130 -11.82 12.93 14.39
C LYS A 130 -10.80 13.27 15.45
N GLU A 131 -9.56 12.84 15.29
CA GLU A 131 -8.53 12.97 16.33
C GLU A 131 -7.40 13.88 15.85
N GLN A 132 -6.96 14.77 16.73
CA GLN A 132 -5.80 15.62 16.54
C GLN A 132 -4.80 15.35 17.66
N ILE A 133 -3.51 15.27 17.34
CA ILE A 133 -2.46 14.96 18.29
C ILE A 133 -1.73 16.22 18.70
N PHE A 134 -1.81 16.57 19.98
CA PHE A 134 -1.05 17.67 20.60
C PHE A 134 0.05 17.16 21.55
N LYS A 135 0.06 15.86 21.80
CA LYS A 135 0.96 15.22 22.76
C LYS A 135 2.41 15.29 22.30
N LYS A 136 3.32 15.41 23.27
CA LYS A 136 4.76 15.27 23.09
C LYS A 136 5.17 13.79 23.18
N TYR A 137 6.05 13.37 22.27
CA TYR A 137 6.68 12.05 22.23
C TYR A 137 8.17 12.24 22.43
N ASN A 138 8.72 11.71 23.54
CA ASN A 138 10.12 11.87 23.90
C ASN A 138 10.74 10.51 24.21
N ASN A 139 12.03 10.39 23.92
CA ASN A 139 12.83 9.20 24.19
C ASN A 139 12.22 7.91 23.66
N LEU A 140 11.59 7.99 22.48
CA LEU A 140 10.97 6.87 21.81
C LEU A 140 11.59 6.68 20.43
N THR A 141 11.79 5.43 20.07
CA THR A 141 12.09 5.11 18.67
C THR A 141 10.89 5.44 17.78
N VAL A 142 11.17 5.64 16.50
CA VAL A 142 10.10 6.00 15.54
C VAL A 142 9.02 4.90 15.48
N ASP A 143 9.44 3.62 15.48
CA ASP A 143 8.51 2.48 15.47
C ASP A 143 7.64 2.41 16.73
N ASP A 144 8.19 2.67 17.93
CA ASP A 144 7.42 2.74 19.17
C ASP A 144 6.39 3.87 19.15
N SER A 145 6.76 5.02 18.58
CA SER A 145 5.85 6.14 18.40
C SER A 145 4.70 5.78 17.48
N VAL A 146 4.97 5.13 16.34
CA VAL A 146 3.96 4.63 15.39
C VAL A 146 3.06 3.60 16.08
N ARG A 147 3.62 2.60 16.78
CA ARG A 147 2.83 1.60 17.53
C ARG A 147 1.87 2.26 18.53
N ARG A 148 2.37 3.26 19.29
CA ARG A 148 1.54 3.98 20.27
C ARG A 148 0.41 4.76 19.62
N ILE A 149 0.66 5.41 18.48
CA ILE A 149 -0.37 6.15 17.73
C ILE A 149 -1.43 5.16 17.22
N CYS A 150 -1.04 4.08 16.57
CA CYS A 150 -1.97 3.07 16.05
C CYS A 150 -2.82 2.43 17.15
N GLN A 151 -2.21 2.07 18.30
CA GLN A 151 -2.92 1.39 19.39
C GLN A 151 -3.82 2.32 20.20
N LYS A 152 -3.28 3.49 20.60
CA LYS A 152 -3.97 4.36 21.57
C LYS A 152 -4.94 5.33 20.91
N ILE A 153 -4.65 5.81 19.70
CA ILE A 153 -5.43 6.84 19.04
C ILE A 153 -6.34 6.20 17.99
N LEU A 154 -5.78 5.46 17.03
CA LEU A 154 -6.58 4.76 16.02
C LEU A 154 -7.31 3.54 16.62
N LYS A 155 -6.94 3.10 17.83
CA LYS A 155 -7.55 1.95 18.54
C LYS A 155 -7.51 0.69 17.68
N ALA A 156 -6.40 0.47 16.99
CA ALA A 156 -6.16 -0.74 16.24
C ALA A 156 -5.72 -1.88 17.21
N PRO A 157 -6.23 -3.10 17.04
CA PRO A 157 -5.79 -4.26 17.81
C PRO A 157 -4.30 -4.54 17.58
N LYS A 158 -3.61 -5.04 18.60
CA LYS A 158 -2.15 -5.29 18.54
C LYS A 158 -1.77 -6.32 17.48
N ASP A 159 -2.59 -7.34 17.29
CA ASP A 159 -2.44 -8.41 16.30
C ASP A 159 -2.61 -7.92 14.85
N ARG A 160 -3.09 -6.69 14.66
CA ARG A 160 -3.27 -6.04 13.35
C ARG A 160 -2.30 -4.89 13.11
N ILE A 161 -1.19 -4.84 13.82
CA ILE A 161 -0.17 -3.78 13.69
C ILE A 161 1.19 -4.43 13.46
N PHE A 162 1.70 -4.31 12.25
CA PHE A 162 2.97 -4.88 11.78
C PHE A 162 3.97 -3.76 11.56
N VAL A 163 4.92 -3.60 12.47
CA VAL A 163 5.86 -2.48 12.47
C VAL A 163 7.29 -3.03 12.54
N ASP A 164 8.11 -2.65 11.57
CA ASP A 164 9.53 -2.95 11.55
C ASP A 164 10.29 -2.03 12.51
N SER A 165 11.33 -2.57 13.18
CA SER A 165 12.11 -1.85 14.16
C SER A 165 13.00 -0.77 13.53
N CYS A 166 13.07 0.39 14.20
CA CYS A 166 13.94 1.51 13.85
C CYS A 166 15.08 1.65 14.85
N LYS A 167 16.25 2.08 14.36
CA LYS A 167 17.41 2.36 15.25
C LYS A 167 17.36 3.76 15.86
N ASN A 168 16.67 4.70 15.22
CA ASN A 168 16.71 6.10 15.60
C ASN A 168 15.59 6.49 16.57
N VAL A 169 15.99 7.28 17.57
CA VAL A 169 15.06 7.96 18.47
C VAL A 169 14.71 9.32 17.86
N TYR A 170 13.45 9.68 17.88
CA TYR A 170 12.98 10.97 17.37
C TYR A 170 11.98 11.60 18.32
N ASP A 171 12.33 12.75 18.83
CA ASP A 171 11.49 13.54 19.74
C ASP A 171 10.67 14.54 18.94
N PHE A 172 9.36 14.54 19.12
CA PHE A 172 8.47 15.44 18.39
C PHE A 172 7.18 15.75 19.17
N ARG A 173 6.51 16.79 18.72
CA ARG A 173 5.17 17.16 19.17
C ARG A 173 4.17 17.01 18.02
N GLY A 174 2.98 16.54 18.32
CA GLY A 174 1.96 16.26 17.31
C GLY A 174 1.42 17.51 16.58
N SER A 175 1.49 18.68 17.24
CA SER A 175 1.16 19.99 16.64
C SER A 175 -0.21 20.07 15.95
N GLY A 176 -1.21 19.37 16.50
CA GLY A 176 -2.57 19.37 15.97
C GLY A 176 -2.79 18.56 14.70
N LYS A 177 -1.80 17.75 14.31
CA LYS A 177 -1.92 16.89 13.12
C LYS A 177 -2.75 15.65 13.39
N ASN A 178 -3.39 15.15 12.32
CA ASN A 178 -4.09 13.89 12.36
C ASN A 178 -3.10 12.73 12.55
N PRO A 179 -3.51 11.62 13.19
CA PRO A 179 -2.66 10.47 13.46
C PRO A 179 -1.94 9.92 12.22
N ILE A 180 -2.66 9.69 11.13
CA ILE A 180 -2.10 9.14 9.87
C ILE A 180 -1.12 10.14 9.23
N GLU A 181 -1.47 11.43 9.17
CA GLU A 181 -0.57 12.46 8.65
C GLU A 181 0.76 12.50 9.44
N LEU A 182 0.68 12.34 10.74
CA LEU A 182 1.85 12.30 11.59
C LEU A 182 2.71 11.06 11.32
N ILE A 183 2.08 9.88 11.19
CA ILE A 183 2.81 8.65 10.85
C ILE A 183 3.49 8.77 9.48
N LEU A 184 2.81 9.31 8.47
CA LEU A 184 3.39 9.51 7.14
C LEU A 184 4.62 10.45 7.17
N LYS A 185 4.64 11.44 8.06
CA LYS A 185 5.83 12.26 8.30
C LYS A 185 6.96 11.48 8.96
N LEU A 186 6.61 10.56 9.86
CA LEU A 186 7.58 9.69 10.52
C LEU A 186 8.19 8.67 9.55
N CYS A 187 7.46 8.20 8.52
CA CYS A 187 7.99 7.30 7.48
C CYS A 187 9.27 7.84 6.84
N LYS A 188 9.30 9.15 6.56
CA LYS A 188 10.45 9.81 5.94
C LYS A 188 11.67 9.90 6.86
N LYS A 189 11.47 9.87 8.18
CA LYS A 189 12.51 10.06 9.21
C LYS A 189 12.98 8.75 9.84
N ALA A 190 12.32 7.65 9.54
CA ALA A 190 12.62 6.35 10.10
C ALA A 190 13.87 5.74 9.45
N VAL A 191 14.79 5.26 10.29
CA VAL A 191 15.99 4.55 9.87
C VAL A 191 15.91 3.12 10.38
N PRO A 192 15.95 2.10 9.48
CA PRO A 192 15.88 0.72 9.89
C PRO A 192 17.14 0.27 10.65
N VAL A 193 17.01 -0.79 11.43
CA VAL A 193 18.16 -1.41 12.10
C VAL A 193 19.13 -2.02 11.09
N LYS A 194 18.58 -2.58 10.00
CA LYS A 194 19.36 -3.15 8.88
C LYS A 194 18.71 -2.72 7.57
N GLY A 195 19.54 -2.40 6.58
CA GLY A 195 19.10 -1.99 5.25
C GLY A 195 18.93 -0.49 5.09
N ASP A 196 18.39 -0.10 3.96
CA ASP A 196 18.30 1.30 3.54
C ASP A 196 17.12 2.04 4.17
N PRO A 197 17.26 3.34 4.45
CA PRO A 197 16.15 4.18 4.89
C PRO A 197 15.04 4.25 3.83
N GLY A 198 13.83 4.45 4.29
CA GLY A 198 12.62 4.52 3.48
C GLY A 198 11.58 3.55 4.01
N TYR A 199 10.46 4.11 4.50
CA TYR A 199 9.36 3.33 5.07
C TYR A 199 8.07 3.66 4.37
N PHE A 200 7.20 2.65 4.27
CA PHE A 200 5.81 2.81 3.89
C PHE A 200 4.89 2.57 5.07
N PHE A 201 3.83 3.36 5.15
CA PHE A 201 2.72 3.14 6.07
C PHE A 201 1.44 2.93 5.27
N TYR A 202 0.87 1.74 5.37
CA TYR A 202 -0.30 1.34 4.59
C TYR A 202 -1.15 0.31 5.34
N GLU A 203 -2.43 0.28 5.02
CA GLU A 203 -3.37 -0.71 5.53
C GLU A 203 -3.60 -1.81 4.49
N THR A 204 -3.71 -3.04 4.96
CA THR A 204 -4.13 -4.21 4.18
C THR A 204 -5.29 -4.90 4.88
N GLN A 205 -5.88 -5.92 4.25
CA GLN A 205 -6.87 -6.77 4.93
C GLN A 205 -6.37 -7.34 6.26
N LYS A 206 -5.06 -7.49 6.46
CA LYS A 206 -4.45 -7.99 7.69
C LYS A 206 -4.32 -6.92 8.77
N GLY A 207 -4.20 -5.66 8.40
CA GLY A 207 -4.04 -4.53 9.31
C GLY A 207 -3.02 -3.51 8.81
N PHE A 208 -2.55 -2.65 9.73
CA PHE A 208 -1.56 -1.63 9.45
C PHE A 208 -0.15 -2.19 9.34
N ASN A 209 0.55 -1.74 8.33
CA ASN A 209 1.94 -2.08 8.08
C ASN A 209 2.79 -0.79 8.11
N PHE A 210 3.86 -0.80 8.88
CA PHE A 210 4.91 0.20 8.85
C PHE A 210 6.21 -0.54 8.57
N LYS A 211 6.60 -0.60 7.29
CA LYS A 211 7.69 -1.46 6.83
C LYS A 211 8.70 -0.71 6.01
N SER A 212 9.98 -1.05 6.17
CA SER A 212 11.05 -0.53 5.33
C SER A 212 11.02 -1.15 3.94
N VAL A 213 11.45 -0.39 2.93
CA VAL A 213 11.57 -0.88 1.54
C VAL A 213 12.49 -2.11 1.50
N SER A 214 13.60 -2.09 2.25
CA SER A 214 14.55 -3.21 2.30
C SER A 214 13.92 -4.50 2.83
N VAL A 215 13.03 -4.42 3.83
CA VAL A 215 12.28 -5.59 4.31
C VAL A 215 11.26 -6.05 3.26
N LEU A 216 10.55 -5.13 2.61
CA LEU A 216 9.57 -5.45 1.59
C LEU A 216 10.20 -6.21 0.41
N VAL A 217 11.33 -5.74 -0.12
CA VAL A 217 12.00 -6.38 -1.26
C VAL A 217 12.73 -7.68 -0.89
N SER A 218 13.08 -7.86 0.39
CA SER A 218 13.78 -9.07 0.86
C SER A 218 12.86 -10.26 1.10
N GLN A 219 11.56 -10.11 0.93
CA GLN A 219 10.59 -11.17 1.15
C GLN A 219 10.77 -12.29 0.12
N LYS A 220 10.43 -13.51 0.53
CA LYS A 220 10.28 -14.63 -0.42
C LYS A 220 9.06 -14.39 -1.30
N SER A 221 9.16 -14.77 -2.56
CA SER A 221 8.02 -14.76 -3.47
C SER A 221 6.88 -15.61 -2.93
N LYS A 222 5.66 -15.05 -2.90
CA LYS A 222 4.46 -15.77 -2.44
C LYS A 222 3.84 -16.65 -3.51
N ALA A 223 3.98 -16.26 -4.77
CA ALA A 223 3.43 -16.97 -5.90
C ALA A 223 4.26 -16.67 -7.15
N THR A 224 4.26 -17.60 -8.09
CA THR A 224 4.84 -17.41 -9.41
C THR A 224 3.70 -17.40 -10.43
N TYR A 225 3.63 -16.33 -11.22
CA TYR A 225 2.64 -16.16 -12.28
C TYR A 225 3.33 -16.19 -13.63
N THR A 226 2.83 -17.05 -14.53
CA THR A 226 3.39 -17.24 -15.87
C THR A 226 2.50 -16.60 -16.92
N TYR A 227 3.11 -15.93 -17.89
CA TYR A 227 2.46 -15.48 -19.10
C TYR A 227 2.93 -16.35 -20.28
N THR A 228 1.98 -17.09 -20.82
CA THR A 228 2.14 -17.85 -22.06
C THR A 228 1.19 -17.26 -23.08
N GLY A 229 1.57 -17.04 -24.31
CA GLY A 229 0.73 -16.37 -25.31
C GLY A 229 -0.68 -16.96 -25.52
N MET A 230 -1.02 -18.06 -24.84
CA MET A 230 -2.33 -18.70 -24.87
C MET A 230 -2.91 -18.88 -23.47
N PHE A 231 -3.90 -18.07 -23.12
CA PHE A 231 -4.73 -18.28 -21.94
C PHE A 231 -6.03 -18.98 -22.34
N ARG A 232 -6.25 -20.20 -21.84
CA ARG A 232 -7.53 -20.91 -21.99
C ARG A 232 -8.15 -21.10 -20.62
N ALA A 233 -9.34 -20.55 -20.43
CA ALA A 233 -10.03 -20.56 -19.14
C ALA A 233 -10.35 -21.94 -18.57
N GLN A 234 -10.30 -22.98 -19.40
CA GLN A 234 -10.69 -24.35 -19.05
C GLN A 234 -9.52 -25.27 -18.70
N ASP A 235 -8.26 -24.81 -18.86
CA ASP A 235 -7.09 -25.64 -18.59
C ASP A 235 -6.85 -25.79 -17.09
N GLU A 236 -6.48 -26.98 -16.64
CA GLU A 236 -6.01 -27.21 -15.27
C GLU A 236 -4.72 -26.41 -15.01
N GLY A 237 -4.61 -25.82 -13.80
CA GLY A 237 -3.44 -25.02 -13.41
C GLY A 237 -3.46 -23.56 -13.82
N ASN A 238 -4.56 -23.06 -14.39
CA ASN A 238 -4.71 -21.64 -14.79
C ASN A 238 -4.72 -20.64 -13.64
N ASP A 239 -4.84 -21.08 -12.40
CA ASP A 239 -4.85 -20.21 -11.23
C ASP A 239 -3.58 -19.33 -11.09
N TYR A 240 -2.47 -19.74 -11.70
CA TYR A 240 -1.18 -19.03 -11.71
C TYR A 240 -0.80 -18.49 -13.09
N LYS A 241 -1.73 -18.47 -14.04
CA LYS A 241 -1.51 -17.85 -15.35
C LYS A 241 -1.99 -16.41 -15.36
N ILE A 242 -1.25 -15.56 -16.06
CA ILE A 242 -1.65 -14.18 -16.32
C ILE A 242 -2.72 -14.18 -17.42
N MET A 243 -3.87 -13.55 -17.13
CA MET A 243 -5.06 -13.63 -18.00
C MET A 243 -4.93 -12.79 -19.27
N LEU A 244 -4.29 -11.62 -19.17
CA LEU A 244 -4.11 -10.66 -20.26
C LEU A 244 -2.62 -10.38 -20.45
N ALA A 245 -2.25 -9.94 -21.66
CA ALA A 245 -0.87 -9.53 -21.92
C ALA A 245 -0.38 -8.52 -20.88
N PRO A 246 0.80 -8.79 -20.26
CA PRO A 246 1.38 -7.89 -19.29
C PRO A 246 1.61 -6.51 -19.91
N LYS A 247 1.21 -5.45 -19.20
CA LYS A 247 1.37 -4.07 -19.66
C LYS A 247 2.49 -3.40 -18.89
N PHE A 248 3.62 -3.13 -19.54
CA PHE A 248 4.67 -2.30 -18.97
C PHE A 248 4.24 -0.84 -19.06
N THR A 249 3.96 -0.23 -17.92
CA THR A 249 3.53 1.18 -17.81
C THR A 249 4.72 2.11 -17.65
N LYS A 250 5.83 1.60 -17.12
CA LYS A 250 7.11 2.28 -17.05
C LYS A 250 8.22 1.25 -17.23
N ASP A 251 9.14 1.56 -18.11
CA ASP A 251 10.36 0.81 -18.32
C ASP A 251 11.48 1.84 -18.47
N GLN A 252 12.25 2.04 -17.45
CA GLN A 252 13.33 3.01 -17.22
C GLN A 252 13.15 4.39 -17.88
N ASP A 253 13.01 5.41 -17.07
CA ASP A 253 13.02 6.80 -17.48
C ASP A 253 14.29 7.47 -16.93
N ILE A 254 15.35 7.45 -17.74
CA ILE A 254 16.67 7.98 -17.39
C ILE A 254 16.56 9.47 -17.10
N MET A 255 15.87 10.23 -17.94
CA MET A 255 15.77 11.69 -17.78
C MET A 255 15.03 12.08 -16.49
N GLN A 256 13.96 11.36 -16.16
CA GLN A 256 13.27 11.55 -14.89
C GLN A 256 14.15 11.16 -13.71
N ALA A 257 14.87 10.05 -13.80
CA ALA A 257 15.76 9.56 -12.75
C ALA A 257 16.93 10.55 -12.49
N VAL A 258 17.55 11.05 -13.54
CA VAL A 258 18.61 12.09 -13.48
C VAL A 258 18.06 13.37 -12.84
N THR A 259 16.93 13.89 -13.33
CA THR A 259 16.33 15.14 -12.83
C THR A 259 15.86 15.02 -11.38
N SER A 260 15.40 13.84 -10.96
CA SER A 260 15.00 13.60 -9.57
C SER A 260 16.17 13.41 -8.60
N GLY A 261 17.41 13.31 -9.11
CA GLY A 261 18.62 13.09 -8.32
C GLY A 261 18.71 11.66 -7.79
N THR A 262 18.22 10.70 -8.58
CA THR A 262 18.26 9.28 -8.20
C THR A 262 19.69 8.74 -8.17
N TYR A 263 20.54 9.13 -9.14
CA TYR A 263 21.91 8.65 -9.25
C TYR A 263 22.86 9.49 -8.41
N VAL A 264 22.76 10.82 -8.50
CA VAL A 264 23.60 11.77 -7.76
C VAL A 264 22.75 12.90 -7.20
N SER A 265 22.99 13.24 -5.94
CA SER A 265 22.37 14.43 -5.33
C SER A 265 23.35 15.12 -4.39
N ARG A 266 23.35 16.45 -4.44
CA ARG A 266 24.04 17.32 -3.50
C ARG A 266 23.07 17.70 -2.38
N ASN A 267 23.43 17.49 -1.14
CA ASN A 267 22.56 17.81 -0.01
C ASN A 267 23.29 18.74 0.94
N ILE A 268 22.69 19.89 1.21
CA ILE A 268 23.20 20.91 2.11
C ILE A 268 22.35 20.90 3.38
N PHE A 269 22.98 20.66 4.52
CA PHE A 269 22.32 20.61 5.83
C PHE A 269 22.72 21.84 6.63
N PHE A 270 21.75 22.71 6.88
CA PHE A 270 21.93 23.97 7.57
C PHE A 270 21.54 23.85 9.05
N ASN A 271 22.44 24.24 9.95
CA ASN A 271 22.18 24.33 11.37
C ASN A 271 21.80 25.79 11.73
N PRO A 272 20.55 26.06 12.14
CA PRO A 272 20.09 27.42 12.41
C PRO A 272 20.64 28.03 13.69
N GLN A 273 21.25 27.24 14.60
CA GLN A 273 21.78 27.78 15.87
C GLN A 273 23.16 28.42 15.70
N ASN A 274 24.04 27.81 14.94
CA ASN A 274 25.40 28.29 14.74
C ASN A 274 25.66 28.84 13.34
N ALA A 275 24.63 28.86 12.48
CA ALA A 275 24.70 29.27 11.07
C ALA A 275 25.70 28.46 10.23
N GLU A 276 26.08 27.29 10.67
CA GLU A 276 26.93 26.38 9.92
C GLU A 276 26.15 25.52 8.95
N TYR A 277 26.80 25.11 7.86
CA TYR A 277 26.23 24.15 6.91
C TYR A 277 27.21 23.01 6.64
N ILE A 278 26.65 21.83 6.42
CA ILE A 278 27.38 20.63 6.01
C ILE A 278 26.91 20.27 4.62
N GLU A 279 27.84 20.20 3.69
CA GLU A 279 27.57 19.76 2.33
C GLU A 279 28.01 18.31 2.14
N LYS A 280 27.13 17.49 1.57
CA LYS A 280 27.45 16.11 1.18
C LYS A 280 26.89 15.78 -0.18
N ILE A 281 27.71 15.14 -0.99
CA ILE A 281 27.31 14.55 -2.27
C ILE A 281 27.04 13.07 -2.02
N TYR A 282 25.90 12.59 -2.49
CA TYR A 282 25.51 11.18 -2.43
C TYR A 282 25.46 10.64 -3.83
N LYS A 283 26.26 9.60 -4.10
CA LYS A 283 26.25 8.80 -5.32
C LYS A 283 25.65 7.46 -5.02
N ILE A 284 24.85 6.91 -5.92
CA ILE A 284 24.17 5.63 -5.71
C ILE A 284 25.16 4.46 -5.66
N SER A 285 26.29 4.55 -6.34
CA SER A 285 27.39 3.56 -6.30
C SER A 285 28.14 3.52 -4.98
N GLU A 286 28.17 4.65 -4.25
CA GLU A 286 28.97 4.82 -3.04
C GLU A 286 28.09 4.99 -1.79
N GLN A 287 27.85 6.27 -1.38
CA GLN A 287 27.13 6.58 -0.14
C GLN A 287 25.63 6.26 -0.23
N GLY A 288 25.09 6.22 -1.45
CA GLY A 288 23.71 5.87 -1.74
C GLY A 288 23.49 4.40 -2.05
N LYS A 289 24.54 3.55 -1.94
CA LYS A 289 24.47 2.13 -2.31
C LYS A 289 23.30 1.44 -1.65
N ILE A 290 22.49 0.79 -2.49
CA ILE A 290 21.31 0.05 -2.06
C ILE A 290 21.74 -1.34 -1.63
N GLU A 291 21.43 -1.71 -0.38
CA GLU A 291 21.85 -2.98 0.18
C GLU A 291 21.08 -4.19 -0.36
N LYS A 292 19.80 -3.99 -0.70
CA LYS A 292 18.92 -5.08 -1.13
C LYS A 292 18.00 -4.65 -2.26
N THR A 293 17.97 -5.46 -3.30
CA THR A 293 17.20 -5.27 -4.54
C THR A 293 16.37 -6.51 -4.86
N LEU A 294 15.36 -6.34 -5.73
CA LEU A 294 14.50 -7.43 -6.20
C LEU A 294 15.15 -8.28 -7.31
N GLY A 295 16.11 -7.71 -8.02
CA GLY A 295 16.76 -8.36 -9.16
C GLY A 295 18.29 -8.29 -9.08
N LYS A 296 18.96 -8.18 -10.22
CA LYS A 296 20.41 -7.90 -10.32
C LYS A 296 20.73 -6.55 -9.70
N ASP A 297 22.00 -6.33 -9.39
CA ASP A 297 22.49 -5.00 -9.01
C ASP A 297 22.16 -3.99 -10.11
N LEU A 298 21.95 -2.75 -9.67
CA LEU A 298 21.76 -1.63 -10.59
C LEU A 298 22.99 -1.52 -11.49
N ASP A 299 22.81 -1.76 -12.78
CA ASP A 299 23.83 -1.53 -13.80
C ASP A 299 23.65 -0.06 -14.24
N ILE A 300 24.49 0.81 -13.69
CA ILE A 300 24.43 2.26 -13.90
C ILE A 300 25.65 2.67 -14.67
N ASP A 301 25.45 3.36 -15.78
CA ASP A 301 26.55 3.96 -16.54
C ASP A 301 27.25 5.02 -15.71
N GLU A 302 28.59 5.02 -15.71
CA GLU A 302 29.41 5.96 -14.95
C GLU A 302 29.07 7.41 -15.29
N ASP A 303 28.76 7.71 -16.55
CA ASP A 303 28.36 9.04 -17.04
C ASP A 303 27.17 9.63 -16.26
N LEU A 304 26.25 8.79 -15.76
CA LEU A 304 25.09 9.25 -14.99
C LEU A 304 25.43 9.71 -13.57
N GLU A 305 26.62 9.37 -13.09
CA GLU A 305 27.13 9.78 -11.78
C GLU A 305 28.16 10.91 -11.82
N GLU A 306 28.58 11.36 -13.01
CA GLU A 306 29.60 12.39 -13.15
C GLU A 306 29.12 13.79 -12.76
N SER A 307 27.85 14.11 -12.99
CA SER A 307 27.33 15.47 -12.76
C SER A 307 26.27 15.53 -11.66
N ILE A 308 26.34 16.58 -10.85
CA ILE A 308 25.36 16.86 -9.80
C ILE A 308 24.11 17.46 -10.47
N THR A 309 23.06 16.66 -10.57
CA THR A 309 21.82 17.06 -11.23
C THR A 309 20.81 17.70 -10.28
N ARG A 310 20.88 17.40 -8.98
CA ARG A 310 19.97 17.94 -7.99
C ARG A 310 20.66 18.39 -6.72
N THR A 311 20.34 19.63 -6.29
CA THR A 311 20.76 20.16 -4.98
C THR A 311 19.53 20.30 -4.08
N ASN A 312 19.58 19.73 -2.88
CA ASN A 312 18.56 19.83 -1.86
C ASN A 312 19.12 20.55 -0.63
N MET A 313 18.31 21.41 -0.01
CA MET A 313 18.67 22.08 1.23
C MET A 313 17.75 21.60 2.36
N HIS A 314 18.35 21.25 3.50
CA HIS A 314 17.66 20.75 4.67
C HIS A 314 18.06 21.54 5.90
N VAL A 315 17.07 21.99 6.67
CA VAL A 315 17.32 22.63 7.96
C VAL A 315 17.37 21.54 9.03
N LEU A 316 18.43 21.57 9.85
CA LEU A 316 18.59 20.64 10.95
C LEU A 316 17.60 20.98 12.08
N ASP A 317 16.97 19.95 12.62
CA ASP A 317 16.12 20.05 13.80
C ASP A 317 17.00 19.93 15.05
N VAL A 318 17.34 21.07 15.65
CA VAL A 318 18.30 21.13 16.74
C VAL A 318 17.58 21.32 18.07
N GLY A 319 17.74 20.38 18.97
CA GLY A 319 17.63 20.46 20.43
C GLY A 319 16.34 20.92 21.10
N SER A 320 15.31 21.32 20.37
CA SER A 320 14.19 22.08 20.91
C SER A 320 13.29 21.36 21.92
N LEU A 321 13.38 20.04 22.03
CA LEU A 321 12.48 19.24 22.87
C LEU A 321 13.17 18.49 24.02
N LYS A 322 14.51 18.52 24.08
CA LYS A 322 15.29 17.94 25.17
C LYS A 322 15.61 19.02 26.19
N THR A 323 15.21 18.82 27.43
CA THR A 323 15.58 19.70 28.53
C THR A 323 17.09 19.58 28.82
N GLY A 324 17.83 20.68 28.74
CA GLY A 324 19.23 20.76 29.15
C GLY A 324 20.28 20.42 28.09
N VAL A 325 19.90 20.17 26.82
CA VAL A 325 20.86 19.91 25.72
C VAL A 325 20.57 20.87 24.58
N SER A 326 21.39 21.91 24.43
CA SER A 326 21.20 22.94 23.41
C SER A 326 21.65 22.53 22.01
N ASP A 327 22.67 21.65 21.87
CA ASP A 327 23.38 21.44 20.60
C ASP A 327 23.15 20.08 19.93
N ALA A 328 22.35 19.21 20.56
CA ALA A 328 22.08 17.89 20.00
C ALA A 328 21.05 17.95 18.86
N VAL A 329 21.46 17.47 17.69
CA VAL A 329 20.57 17.29 16.54
C VAL A 329 19.54 16.21 16.87
N ASN A 330 18.26 16.57 16.74
CA ASN A 330 17.15 15.66 16.94
C ASN A 330 16.93 14.83 15.68
N ASN A 331 17.60 13.68 15.52
CA ASN A 331 17.55 12.84 14.34
C ASN A 331 18.24 13.46 13.10
N SER A 332 19.52 13.21 12.96
CA SER A 332 20.33 13.77 11.87
C SER A 332 19.80 13.34 10.48
N PRO A 333 19.40 14.28 9.62
CA PRO A 333 18.96 13.95 8.26
C PRO A 333 20.08 13.46 7.35
N LEU A 334 21.34 13.60 7.76
CA LEU A 334 22.53 13.09 7.06
C LEU A 334 22.47 11.59 6.80
N GLU A 335 21.84 10.82 7.71
CA GLU A 335 21.79 9.37 7.61
C GLU A 335 20.66 8.83 6.72
N TRP A 336 19.59 9.59 6.56
CA TRP A 336 18.39 9.05 5.95
C TRP A 336 17.84 9.84 4.76
N GLN A 337 18.03 11.17 4.69
CA GLN A 337 17.28 12.00 3.74
C GLN A 337 17.60 11.67 2.27
N ALA A 338 18.86 11.71 1.89
CA ALA A 338 19.26 11.43 0.51
C ALA A 338 19.01 9.96 0.15
N LYS A 339 19.42 9.05 1.03
CA LYS A 339 19.26 7.61 0.80
C LYS A 339 17.81 7.18 0.67
N SER A 340 16.90 7.71 1.50
CA SER A 340 15.48 7.39 1.38
C SER A 340 14.87 7.89 0.07
N THR A 341 15.27 9.09 -0.37
CA THR A 341 14.80 9.63 -1.65
C THR A 341 15.31 8.79 -2.83
N MET A 342 16.59 8.46 -2.83
CA MET A 342 17.16 7.56 -3.85
C MET A 342 16.45 6.21 -3.86
N ARG A 343 16.19 5.64 -2.66
CA ARG A 343 15.52 4.34 -2.52
C ARG A 343 14.08 4.35 -3.05
N TYR A 344 13.31 5.42 -2.77
CA TYR A 344 11.96 5.55 -3.32
C TYR A 344 11.97 5.72 -4.84
N ASN A 345 12.90 6.50 -5.38
CA ASN A 345 12.98 6.74 -6.82
C ASN A 345 13.37 5.46 -7.57
N THR A 346 14.35 4.70 -7.07
CA THR A 346 14.79 3.44 -7.69
C THR A 346 13.74 2.34 -7.65
N LEU A 347 12.83 2.34 -6.68
CA LEU A 347 11.76 1.34 -6.60
C LEU A 347 10.86 1.34 -7.84
N HIS A 348 10.79 2.46 -8.56
CA HIS A 348 9.98 2.63 -9.77
C HIS A 348 10.79 2.54 -11.07
N THR A 349 11.88 1.82 -11.08
CA THR A 349 12.68 1.59 -12.29
C THR A 349 11.85 0.89 -13.35
N GLN A 350 11.13 -0.16 -12.99
CA GLN A 350 10.22 -0.87 -13.89
C GLN A 350 8.85 -1.04 -13.23
N GLN A 351 7.79 -0.80 -14.00
CA GLN A 351 6.41 -0.95 -13.54
C GLN A 351 5.60 -1.77 -14.54
N LEU A 352 4.87 -2.77 -14.02
CA LEU A 352 4.12 -3.77 -14.76
C LEU A 352 2.72 -3.90 -14.22
N GLU A 353 1.72 -3.92 -15.10
CA GLU A 353 0.33 -4.25 -14.76
C GLU A 353 -0.04 -5.63 -15.28
N ILE A 354 -0.60 -6.45 -14.40
CA ILE A 354 -1.09 -7.78 -14.74
C ILE A 354 -2.47 -8.04 -14.15
N GLN A 355 -3.20 -8.95 -14.78
CA GLN A 355 -4.45 -9.48 -14.26
C GLN A 355 -4.33 -11.00 -14.10
N VAL A 356 -4.70 -11.47 -12.91
CA VAL A 356 -4.61 -12.88 -12.54
C VAL A 356 -5.94 -13.36 -11.96
N PRO A 357 -6.24 -14.67 -11.99
CA PRO A 357 -7.38 -15.23 -11.29
C PRO A 357 -7.37 -14.84 -9.81
N CYS A 358 -8.54 -14.70 -9.21
CA CYS A 358 -8.70 -14.17 -7.87
C CYS A 358 -7.89 -14.95 -6.82
N ASN A 359 -6.93 -14.25 -6.20
CA ASN A 359 -6.11 -14.79 -5.12
C ASN A 359 -6.15 -13.85 -3.90
N LEU A 360 -7.03 -14.17 -2.94
CA LEU A 360 -7.23 -13.38 -1.71
C LEU A 360 -6.10 -13.53 -0.69
N SER A 361 -5.12 -14.37 -0.92
CA SER A 361 -3.95 -14.47 -0.04
C SER A 361 -2.95 -13.34 -0.26
N LEU A 362 -2.98 -12.70 -1.45
CA LEU A 362 -2.11 -11.58 -1.81
C LEU A 362 -2.57 -10.30 -1.12
N VAL A 363 -1.60 -9.50 -0.72
CA VAL A 363 -1.81 -8.16 -0.16
C VAL A 363 -0.79 -7.19 -0.76
N ALA A 364 -1.09 -5.89 -0.70
CA ALA A 364 -0.10 -4.87 -1.07
C ALA A 364 1.18 -5.01 -0.23
N GLY A 365 2.34 -4.87 -0.86
CA GLY A 365 3.64 -5.07 -0.23
C GLY A 365 4.15 -6.51 -0.21
N ASP A 366 3.44 -7.47 -0.81
CA ASP A 366 3.96 -8.80 -1.04
C ASP A 366 4.85 -8.84 -2.29
N VAL A 367 5.77 -9.80 -2.33
CA VAL A 367 6.61 -10.09 -3.50
C VAL A 367 6.05 -11.29 -4.24
N ILE A 368 5.94 -11.18 -5.56
CA ILE A 368 5.59 -12.26 -6.47
C ILE A 368 6.64 -12.40 -7.55
N THR A 369 6.72 -13.60 -8.16
CA THR A 369 7.55 -13.83 -9.32
C THR A 369 6.67 -13.82 -10.57
N VAL A 370 7.11 -13.12 -11.60
CA VAL A 370 6.46 -13.07 -12.91
C VAL A 370 7.39 -13.69 -13.93
N GLU A 371 6.89 -14.65 -14.69
CA GLU A 371 7.61 -15.32 -15.77
C GLU A 371 6.89 -15.06 -17.08
N ILE A 372 7.60 -14.41 -18.01
CA ILE A 372 7.09 -14.05 -19.34
C ILE A 372 7.89 -14.83 -20.37
N GLU A 373 7.19 -15.63 -21.18
CA GLU A 373 7.83 -16.36 -22.26
C GLU A 373 8.35 -15.46 -23.36
N ASN A 374 9.44 -15.86 -23.99
CA ASN A 374 9.97 -15.18 -25.17
C ASN A 374 9.00 -15.31 -26.34
N LEU A 375 8.56 -14.19 -26.86
CA LEU A 375 7.66 -14.16 -28.04
C LEU A 375 8.41 -14.33 -29.37
N ASN A 376 9.74 -14.33 -29.37
CA ASN A 376 10.56 -14.44 -30.56
C ASN A 376 10.69 -15.90 -30.97
N ALA A 377 10.25 -16.27 -32.18
CA ALA A 377 10.23 -17.64 -32.68
C ALA A 377 11.63 -18.31 -32.68
N GLU A 378 12.70 -17.55 -32.88
CA GLU A 378 14.08 -18.03 -32.83
C GLU A 378 14.55 -18.33 -31.39
N LYS A 379 13.95 -17.65 -30.39
CA LYS A 379 14.30 -17.75 -28.96
C LYS A 379 13.26 -18.48 -28.12
N CYS A 380 12.19 -19.00 -28.71
CA CYS A 380 11.19 -19.81 -28.00
C CYS A 380 11.81 -21.02 -27.27
N ASN A 381 12.91 -21.55 -27.79
CA ASN A 381 13.67 -22.62 -27.14
C ASN A 381 14.49 -22.13 -25.93
N GLU A 382 14.69 -20.84 -25.73
CA GLU A 382 15.37 -20.26 -24.57
C GLU A 382 14.44 -20.02 -23.37
N GLY A 383 13.12 -20.30 -23.52
CA GLY A 383 12.13 -20.25 -22.44
C GLY A 383 11.74 -18.84 -22.03
N ILE A 384 12.24 -18.34 -20.90
CA ILE A 384 11.76 -17.14 -20.22
C ILE A 384 12.52 -15.90 -20.65
N ASN A 385 11.81 -14.78 -20.88
CA ASN A 385 12.42 -13.47 -21.11
C ASN A 385 13.12 -12.97 -19.85
N LYS A 386 14.45 -12.95 -19.85
CA LYS A 386 15.28 -12.60 -18.69
C LYS A 386 15.16 -11.13 -18.25
N HIS A 387 14.82 -10.22 -19.17
CA HIS A 387 14.72 -8.79 -18.86
C HIS A 387 13.39 -8.42 -18.20
N GLN A 388 12.32 -9.09 -18.61
CA GLN A 388 10.96 -8.80 -18.14
C GLN A 388 10.52 -9.70 -16.99
N SER A 389 11.10 -10.89 -16.88
CA SER A 389 10.78 -11.86 -15.83
C SER A 389 11.58 -11.59 -14.56
N GLY A 390 11.05 -12.03 -13.42
CA GLY A 390 11.72 -11.94 -12.14
C GLY A 390 10.77 -11.58 -10.99
N LYS A 391 11.35 -11.15 -9.87
CA LYS A 391 10.60 -10.76 -8.68
C LYS A 391 10.09 -9.33 -8.83
N TYR A 392 8.85 -9.12 -8.40
CA TYR A 392 8.18 -7.84 -8.36
C TYR A 392 7.48 -7.63 -7.02
N LEU A 393 7.47 -6.39 -6.55
CA LEU A 393 6.73 -5.96 -5.37
C LEU A 393 5.33 -5.48 -5.79
N ILE A 394 4.28 -5.92 -5.10
CA ILE A 394 2.92 -5.45 -5.33
C ILE A 394 2.77 -4.04 -4.77
N LEU A 395 2.63 -3.05 -5.66
CA LEU A 395 2.40 -1.65 -5.32
C LEU A 395 0.92 -1.37 -5.06
N HIS A 396 0.07 -1.75 -6.02
CA HIS A 396 -1.38 -1.64 -5.94
C HIS A 396 -2.02 -2.98 -6.22
N LEU A 397 -3.09 -3.25 -5.52
CA LEU A 397 -3.87 -4.47 -5.66
C LEU A 397 -5.36 -4.11 -5.70
N CYS A 398 -6.08 -4.70 -6.65
CA CYS A 398 -7.52 -4.62 -6.74
C CYS A 398 -8.12 -6.03 -6.87
N HIS A 399 -8.90 -6.46 -5.89
CA HIS A 399 -9.75 -7.63 -6.01
C HIS A 399 -11.11 -7.20 -6.54
N SER A 400 -11.47 -7.65 -7.72
CA SER A 400 -12.74 -7.38 -8.39
C SER A 400 -13.60 -8.64 -8.43
N PHE A 401 -14.83 -8.51 -7.96
CA PHE A 401 -15.81 -9.58 -7.90
C PHE A 401 -17.05 -9.17 -8.66
N SER A 402 -17.39 -9.89 -9.72
CA SER A 402 -18.61 -9.75 -10.48
C SER A 402 -19.42 -11.06 -10.43
N ALA A 403 -20.61 -11.07 -11.04
CA ALA A 403 -21.45 -12.25 -11.04
C ALA A 403 -20.81 -13.46 -11.75
N ASN A 404 -19.97 -13.21 -12.77
CA ASN A 404 -19.46 -14.25 -13.65
C ASN A 404 -17.97 -14.56 -13.40
N GLU A 405 -17.21 -13.62 -12.84
CA GLU A 405 -15.75 -13.76 -12.68
C GLU A 405 -15.22 -13.03 -11.47
N SER A 406 -14.12 -13.50 -10.98
CA SER A 406 -13.38 -12.87 -9.90
C SER A 406 -11.91 -12.76 -10.31
N ILE A 407 -11.40 -11.52 -10.31
CA ILE A 407 -10.08 -11.18 -10.83
C ILE A 407 -9.30 -10.41 -9.77
N THR A 408 -7.98 -10.62 -9.73
CA THR A 408 -7.04 -9.77 -9.02
C THR A 408 -6.19 -9.00 -10.03
N SER A 409 -6.33 -7.68 -10.05
CA SER A 409 -5.48 -6.79 -10.83
C SER A 409 -4.35 -6.29 -9.95
N LEU A 410 -3.12 -6.38 -10.44
CA LEU A 410 -1.90 -6.03 -9.74
C LEU A 410 -1.10 -5.00 -10.52
N THR A 411 -0.70 -3.93 -9.84
CA THR A 411 0.34 -3.03 -10.31
C THR A 411 1.62 -3.38 -9.55
N LEU A 412 2.63 -3.77 -10.28
CA LEU A 412 3.88 -4.31 -9.78
C LEU A 412 5.01 -3.34 -10.04
N VAL A 413 5.97 -3.26 -9.12
CA VAL A 413 7.18 -2.44 -9.29
C VAL A 413 8.42 -3.27 -9.01
N ARG A 414 9.52 -2.86 -9.63
CA ARG A 414 10.84 -3.45 -9.45
C ARG A 414 11.91 -2.39 -9.53
N ASP A 415 12.92 -2.53 -8.69
CA ASP A 415 14.05 -1.59 -8.55
C ASP A 415 15.23 -1.91 -9.46
N THR A 416 15.19 -3.02 -10.21
CA THR A 416 16.30 -3.49 -11.05
C THR A 416 15.78 -4.12 -12.33
N TYR A 417 16.69 -4.38 -13.27
CA TYR A 417 16.43 -5.14 -14.50
C TYR A 417 16.84 -6.60 -14.37
N GLY A 418 16.07 -7.50 -15.01
CA GLY A 418 16.45 -8.88 -15.25
C GLY A 418 16.35 -9.82 -14.05
N LEU A 419 16.44 -11.11 -14.36
CA LEU A 419 16.52 -12.19 -13.37
C LEU A 419 17.87 -12.17 -12.66
N HIS A 420 17.87 -12.45 -11.35
CA HIS A 420 19.09 -12.84 -10.66
C HIS A 420 19.65 -14.11 -11.29
N THR A 421 20.81 -14.00 -11.95
CA THR A 421 21.55 -15.16 -12.49
C THR A 421 22.29 -15.93 -11.40
N GLY A 422 21.95 -15.77 -10.14
CA GLY A 422 22.67 -16.24 -8.97
C GLY A 422 21.99 -17.26 -8.08
N THR A 423 21.00 -17.99 -8.57
CA THR A 423 20.52 -19.18 -7.86
C THR A 423 20.76 -20.42 -8.72
N LYS A 424 21.94 -21.02 -8.55
CA LYS A 424 22.09 -22.46 -8.70
C LYS A 424 21.50 -23.13 -7.48
#